data_d8969f324e5761f51d274bceed3a948d
#
_entry.id   d8969f324e5761f51d274bceed3a948d
#
_cell.length_a   1.000
_cell.length_b   1.000
_cell.length_c   1.000
_cell.angle_alpha   90.00
_cell.angle_beta   90.00
_cell.angle_gamma   90.00
#
_symmetry.space_group_name_H-M   'P 1'
#
loop_
_entity.id
_entity.type
_entity.pdbx_description
1 polymer ?
#
loop_
_entity_poly.entity_id
_entity_poly.type
_entity_poly.pdbx_seq_one_letter_code
_entity_poly.pdbx_strand_id
1 'polypeptide(L)'
;MSRAAGWSRREFLAFGWFPFFRPKHISLAGARFNILRNGRSPRRYLLVHGNEETARAVLTRHMETHEGIAYLIESQTRNVPVDTAEIDPNRMFSRAGAEASLNRLNPNLGPPQLESALQALDRGRERLLKALLPTGRGLLIAVPNNSDEYSVADEQPISDAVSLREPGNPHAFFLCTDPADFALIAESAYNVVLQQKKPVEDDGSLSRLAANRGVRYVNLEVRMGNSDRQTEMLRWLDSILP
;
A
#
# COMPACT_ATOMS: atom_id res chain seq x y z
N MET A 1 -59.36 -22.02 -12.10
CA MET A 1 -58.38 -23.10 -12.32
C MET A 1 -57.08 -22.42 -12.77
N SER A 2 -56.18 -22.15 -11.81
CA SER A 2 -54.88 -21.49 -12.05
C SER A 2 -53.78 -22.55 -12.01
N ARG A 3 -52.99 -22.66 -13.07
CA ARG A 3 -51.86 -23.59 -13.14
C ARG A 3 -50.66 -22.88 -12.55
N ALA A 4 -50.10 -23.40 -11.46
CA ALA A 4 -48.81 -23.03 -10.90
C ALA A 4 -47.70 -23.53 -11.84
N ALA A 5 -46.86 -22.61 -12.31
CA ALA A 5 -45.66 -22.91 -13.06
C ALA A 5 -44.59 -23.47 -12.10
N GLY A 6 -44.26 -24.76 -12.22
CA GLY A 6 -43.19 -25.40 -11.48
C GLY A 6 -41.82 -25.02 -12.06
N TRP A 7 -40.95 -24.52 -11.23
CA TRP A 7 -39.53 -24.26 -11.57
C TRP A 7 -38.80 -25.61 -11.67
N SER A 8 -38.07 -25.79 -12.78
CA SER A 8 -37.34 -27.03 -13.04
C SER A 8 -36.05 -27.07 -12.22
N ARG A 9 -35.69 -28.25 -11.72
CA ARG A 9 -34.49 -28.55 -10.91
C ARG A 9 -33.15 -28.31 -11.63
N ARG A 10 -33.12 -27.71 -12.82
CA ARG A 10 -31.91 -27.48 -13.61
C ARG A 10 -31.34 -26.08 -13.51
N GLU A 11 -32.01 -25.13 -12.87
CA GLU A 11 -31.53 -23.74 -12.73
C GLU A 11 -30.75 -23.46 -11.43
N PHE A 12 -30.51 -24.47 -10.59
CA PHE A 12 -29.81 -24.32 -9.31
C PHE A 12 -28.30 -24.65 -9.35
N LEU A 13 -27.71 -24.85 -10.54
CA LEU A 13 -26.31 -25.24 -10.65
C LEU A 13 -25.40 -24.18 -11.32
N ALA A 14 -25.82 -22.93 -11.38
CA ALA A 14 -24.99 -21.82 -11.86
C ALA A 14 -24.49 -20.89 -10.74
N PHE A 15 -24.51 -21.33 -9.47
CA PHE A 15 -23.72 -20.69 -8.44
C PHE A 15 -22.28 -21.19 -8.59
N GLY A 16 -21.50 -20.39 -9.32
CA GLY A 16 -20.09 -20.62 -9.53
C GLY A 16 -19.40 -20.88 -8.20
N TRP A 17 -18.50 -21.84 -8.22
CA TRP A 17 -17.52 -22.11 -7.19
C TRP A 17 -16.71 -20.84 -6.94
N PHE A 18 -17.15 -19.96 -6.02
CA PHE A 18 -16.29 -19.01 -5.38
C PHE A 18 -15.36 -19.82 -4.48
N PRO A 19 -14.07 -19.91 -4.75
CA PRO A 19 -13.16 -20.49 -3.78
C PRO A 19 -13.32 -19.67 -2.52
N PHE A 20 -13.67 -20.31 -1.42
CA PHE A 20 -13.70 -19.70 -0.10
C PHE A 20 -12.28 -19.23 0.21
N PHE A 21 -11.95 -17.97 -0.16
CA PHE A 21 -10.75 -17.30 0.28
C PHE A 21 -10.85 -17.14 1.79
N ARG A 22 -10.27 -18.08 2.55
CA ARG A 22 -10.04 -17.83 3.97
C ARG A 22 -9.05 -16.67 4.04
N PRO A 23 -9.42 -15.51 4.59
CA PRO A 23 -8.51 -14.41 4.73
C PRO A 23 -7.31 -14.92 5.53
N LYS A 24 -6.12 -14.83 4.93
CA LYS A 24 -4.89 -15.05 5.66
C LYS A 24 -4.49 -13.71 6.22
N HIS A 25 -4.03 -13.70 7.45
CA HIS A 25 -3.56 -12.50 8.13
C HIS A 25 -2.07 -12.59 8.37
N ILE A 26 -1.42 -11.44 8.38
CA ILE A 26 -0.07 -11.25 8.91
C ILE A 26 -0.07 -10.04 9.82
N SER A 27 0.72 -10.09 10.90
CA SER A 27 0.77 -9.02 11.87
C SER A 27 2.19 -8.61 12.18
N LEU A 28 2.37 -7.32 12.48
CA LEU A 28 3.55 -6.73 13.06
C LEU A 28 3.12 -5.89 14.26
N ALA A 29 3.44 -6.33 15.46
CA ALA A 29 2.90 -5.77 16.70
C ALA A 29 1.36 -5.61 16.61
N GLY A 30 0.80 -4.41 16.82
CA GLY A 30 -0.64 -4.14 16.68
C GLY A 30 -1.15 -3.98 15.24
N ALA A 31 -0.25 -3.81 14.26
CA ALA A 31 -0.64 -3.74 12.87
C ALA A 31 -0.99 -5.14 12.33
N ARG A 32 -2.25 -5.36 11.96
CA ARG A 32 -2.73 -6.60 11.36
C ARG A 32 -3.18 -6.33 9.93
N PHE A 33 -2.78 -7.19 9.00
CA PHE A 33 -3.10 -7.08 7.58
C PHE A 33 -3.90 -8.29 7.11
N ASN A 34 -5.03 -8.04 6.47
CA ASN A 34 -5.74 -9.02 5.66
C ASN A 34 -4.98 -9.27 4.37
N ILE A 35 -4.90 -10.54 3.94
CA ILE A 35 -4.22 -10.93 2.71
C ILE A 35 -5.26 -11.40 1.70
N LEU A 36 -5.45 -10.62 0.64
CA LEU A 36 -6.21 -11.02 -0.54
C LEU A 36 -5.26 -11.60 -1.59
N ARG A 37 -5.66 -12.69 -2.25
CA ARG A 37 -4.87 -13.32 -3.33
C ARG A 37 -5.75 -13.57 -4.54
N ASN A 38 -5.24 -13.21 -5.71
CA ASN A 38 -5.81 -13.61 -6.98
C ASN A 38 -4.68 -14.08 -7.89
N GLY A 39 -4.83 -15.25 -8.50
CA GLY A 39 -3.85 -15.81 -9.43
C GLY A 39 -2.48 -16.11 -8.82
N ARG A 40 -1.44 -16.03 -9.66
CA ARG A 40 -0.05 -16.40 -9.32
C ARG A 40 0.99 -15.30 -9.57
N SER A 41 0.57 -14.11 -9.95
CA SER A 41 1.47 -12.98 -10.19
C SER A 41 2.37 -12.70 -8.97
N PRO A 42 3.65 -12.34 -9.17
CA PRO A 42 4.54 -11.92 -8.10
C PRO A 42 4.23 -10.51 -7.58
N ARG A 43 3.26 -9.81 -8.17
CA ARG A 43 2.85 -8.47 -7.72
C ARG A 43 2.38 -8.46 -6.29
N ARG A 44 2.72 -7.40 -5.60
CA ARG A 44 2.26 -7.11 -4.24
C ARG A 44 1.62 -5.74 -4.20
N TYR A 45 0.50 -5.66 -3.47
CA TYR A 45 -0.20 -4.41 -3.22
C TYR A 45 -0.26 -4.18 -1.72
N LEU A 46 -0.17 -2.93 -1.29
CA LEU A 46 -0.25 -2.57 0.13
C LEU A 46 -1.16 -1.38 0.34
N LEU A 47 -2.07 -1.52 1.29
CA LEU A 47 -2.76 -0.43 1.97
C LEU A 47 -2.30 -0.40 3.42
N VAL A 48 -1.58 0.66 3.81
CA VAL A 48 -0.90 0.73 5.11
C VAL A 48 -1.66 1.54 6.17
N HIS A 49 -2.56 2.46 5.77
CA HIS A 49 -3.35 3.26 6.70
C HIS A 49 -4.82 2.85 6.72
N GLY A 50 -5.38 2.73 7.93
CA GLY A 50 -6.73 2.22 8.13
C GLY A 50 -7.85 3.17 7.73
N ASN A 51 -7.60 4.47 7.83
CA ASN A 51 -8.56 5.53 7.51
C ASN A 51 -8.64 5.89 6.02
N GLU A 52 -7.94 5.18 5.14
CA GLU A 52 -7.93 5.42 3.70
C GLU A 52 -9.01 4.55 3.00
N GLU A 53 -10.29 4.89 3.24
CA GLU A 53 -11.42 4.07 2.81
C GLU A 53 -11.56 3.98 1.29
N THR A 54 -11.27 5.06 0.56
CA THR A 54 -11.32 5.07 -0.91
C THR A 54 -10.30 4.09 -1.49
N ALA A 55 -9.07 4.13 -1.02
CA ALA A 55 -8.01 3.22 -1.44
C ALA A 55 -8.34 1.76 -1.09
N ARG A 56 -8.94 1.52 0.09
CA ARG A 56 -9.42 0.20 0.50
C ARG A 56 -10.45 -0.36 -0.47
N ALA A 57 -11.46 0.45 -0.84
CA ALA A 57 -12.51 0.04 -1.77
C ALA A 57 -11.96 -0.23 -3.16
N VAL A 58 -11.08 0.66 -3.67
CA VAL A 58 -10.42 0.52 -4.97
C VAL A 58 -9.56 -0.74 -5.02
N LEU A 59 -8.69 -0.94 -4.03
CA LEU A 59 -7.80 -2.09 -4.01
C LEU A 59 -8.55 -3.42 -3.85
N THR A 60 -9.60 -3.45 -3.02
CA THR A 60 -10.44 -4.65 -2.86
C THR A 60 -11.08 -5.05 -4.18
N ARG A 61 -11.71 -4.09 -4.89
CA ARG A 61 -12.31 -4.33 -6.22
C ARG A 61 -11.27 -4.71 -7.27
N HIS A 62 -10.10 -4.09 -7.24
CA HIS A 62 -9.01 -4.38 -8.15
C HIS A 62 -8.58 -5.86 -8.04
N MET A 63 -8.47 -6.38 -6.82
CA MET A 63 -8.09 -7.76 -6.55
C MET A 63 -9.12 -8.81 -6.99
N GLU A 64 -10.35 -8.42 -7.36
CA GLU A 64 -11.33 -9.34 -7.94
C GLU A 64 -10.96 -9.78 -9.36
N THR A 65 -10.24 -8.93 -10.10
CA THR A 65 -9.97 -9.11 -11.54
C THR A 65 -8.50 -9.09 -11.92
N HIS A 66 -7.60 -8.65 -11.04
CA HIS A 66 -6.15 -8.53 -11.30
C HIS A 66 -5.37 -9.48 -10.40
N GLU A 67 -4.36 -10.13 -11.00
CA GLU A 67 -3.55 -11.08 -10.27
C GLU A 67 -2.53 -10.41 -9.34
N GLY A 68 -2.35 -11.00 -8.15
CA GLY A 68 -1.36 -10.55 -7.17
C GLY A 68 -1.72 -10.94 -5.75
N ILE A 69 -1.01 -10.32 -4.81
CA ILE A 69 -1.28 -10.46 -3.38
C ILE A 69 -1.39 -9.06 -2.78
N ALA A 70 -2.54 -8.74 -2.21
CA ALA A 70 -2.76 -7.48 -1.51
C ALA A 70 -2.76 -7.67 0.01
N TYR A 71 -2.13 -6.72 0.69
CA TYR A 71 -2.06 -6.60 2.15
C TYR A 71 -2.82 -5.35 2.55
N LEU A 72 -3.95 -5.51 3.22
CA LEU A 72 -4.82 -4.42 3.65
C LEU A 72 -4.84 -4.38 5.17
N ILE A 73 -4.42 -3.26 5.74
CA ILE A 73 -4.44 -3.11 7.20
C ILE A 73 -5.86 -3.18 7.76
N GLU A 74 -6.04 -3.87 8.88
CA GLU A 74 -7.33 -4.04 9.58
C GLU A 74 -7.56 -2.95 10.65
N SER A 75 -7.23 -1.72 10.36
CA SER A 75 -7.51 -0.58 11.22
C SER A 75 -8.57 0.31 10.57
N GLN A 76 -9.22 1.14 11.38
CA GLN A 76 -10.08 2.24 10.94
C GLN A 76 -9.39 3.60 11.19
N THR A 77 -8.23 3.58 11.83
CA THR A 77 -7.44 4.77 12.17
C THR A 77 -6.15 4.81 11.37
N ARG A 78 -5.53 5.99 11.28
CA ARG A 78 -4.24 6.15 10.64
C ARG A 78 -3.14 5.42 11.41
N ASN A 79 -3.06 5.67 12.71
CA ASN A 79 -2.06 5.04 13.58
C ASN A 79 -2.56 3.69 14.11
N VAL A 80 -1.64 2.85 14.55
CA VAL A 80 -1.92 1.55 15.15
C VAL A 80 -1.27 1.43 16.52
N PRO A 81 -1.87 0.65 17.44
CA PRO A 81 -1.29 0.43 18.76
C PRO A 81 -0.04 -0.45 18.70
N VAL A 82 0.94 -0.12 19.53
CA VAL A 82 2.11 -0.97 19.83
C VAL A 82 2.36 -0.89 21.34
N ASP A 83 2.08 -1.99 22.04
CA ASP A 83 2.06 -2.03 23.51
C ASP A 83 1.15 -0.93 24.09
N THR A 84 1.72 0.05 24.80
CA THR A 84 1.03 1.20 25.37
C THR A 84 1.14 2.49 24.54
N ALA A 85 1.71 2.39 23.34
CA ALA A 85 1.98 3.52 22.45
C ALA A 85 1.24 3.37 21.11
N GLU A 86 1.26 4.43 20.31
CA GLU A 86 0.79 4.44 18.92
C GLU A 86 1.93 4.69 17.96
N ILE A 87 1.86 4.10 16.77
CA ILE A 87 2.80 4.32 15.67
C ILE A 87 2.07 4.56 14.35
N ASP A 88 2.63 5.40 13.48
CA ASP A 88 2.27 5.42 12.07
C ASP A 88 2.79 4.15 11.40
N PRO A 89 1.92 3.28 10.86
CA PRO A 89 2.36 2.01 10.28
C PRO A 89 3.27 2.18 9.05
N ASN A 90 3.29 3.34 8.39
CA ASN A 90 4.27 3.64 7.34
C ASN A 90 5.62 4.13 7.89
N ARG A 91 5.89 3.96 9.19
CA ARG A 91 7.17 4.26 9.84
C ARG A 91 7.78 3.03 10.54
N MET A 92 7.11 1.88 10.46
CA MET A 92 7.52 0.66 11.16
C MET A 92 8.52 -0.20 10.37
N PHE A 93 8.89 0.17 9.15
CA PHE A 93 9.73 -0.64 8.27
C PHE A 93 11.23 -0.55 8.59
N SER A 94 11.65 0.40 9.44
CA SER A 94 12.98 0.44 10.07
C SER A 94 12.87 0.73 11.56
N ARG A 95 13.95 0.45 12.31
CA ARG A 95 14.00 0.79 13.75
C ARG A 95 14.09 2.30 13.96
N ALA A 96 14.91 3.00 13.17
CA ALA A 96 15.10 4.44 13.30
C ALA A 96 13.79 5.21 13.02
N GLY A 97 13.09 4.87 11.93
CA GLY A 97 11.81 5.49 11.62
C GLY A 97 10.72 5.17 12.65
N ALA A 98 10.70 3.93 13.17
CA ALA A 98 9.79 3.54 14.23
C ALA A 98 10.03 4.36 15.51
N GLU A 99 11.29 4.53 15.92
CA GLU A 99 11.67 5.31 17.09
C GLU A 99 11.26 6.79 16.96
N ALA A 100 11.54 7.40 15.80
CA ALA A 100 11.12 8.76 15.51
C ALA A 100 9.59 8.93 15.56
N SER A 101 8.85 7.99 14.98
CA SER A 101 7.39 8.00 14.97
C SER A 101 6.79 7.81 16.36
N LEU A 102 7.31 6.85 17.13
CA LEU A 102 6.88 6.59 18.51
C LEU A 102 7.09 7.84 19.41
N ASN A 103 8.27 8.46 19.35
CA ASN A 103 8.57 9.68 20.11
C ASN A 103 7.65 10.85 19.71
N ARG A 104 7.40 11.02 18.41
CA ARG A 104 6.53 12.11 17.91
C ARG A 104 5.08 11.93 18.33
N LEU A 105 4.54 10.72 18.27
CA LEU A 105 3.13 10.45 18.55
C LEU A 105 2.85 10.27 20.04
N ASN A 106 3.85 9.96 20.86
CA ASN A 106 3.69 9.65 22.27
C ASN A 106 4.67 10.48 23.12
N PRO A 107 4.47 11.80 23.27
CA PRO A 107 5.42 12.70 23.91
C PRO A 107 5.73 12.38 25.39
N ASN A 108 4.88 11.59 26.04
CA ASN A 108 5.02 11.18 27.44
C ASN A 108 5.56 9.73 27.58
N LEU A 109 6.01 9.10 26.48
CA LEU A 109 6.51 7.73 26.49
C LEU A 109 7.89 7.69 27.17
N GLY A 110 8.01 6.96 28.28
CA GLY A 110 9.28 6.79 28.95
C GLY A 110 10.23 5.83 28.21
N PRO A 111 11.56 5.91 28.48
CA PRO A 111 12.54 5.06 27.80
C PRO A 111 12.26 3.55 27.88
N PRO A 112 11.80 2.98 29.00
CA PRO A 112 11.46 1.54 29.06
C PRO A 112 10.29 1.15 28.15
N GLN A 113 9.25 2.00 28.06
CA GLN A 113 8.10 1.75 27.19
C GLN A 113 8.46 1.90 25.71
N LEU A 114 9.28 2.90 25.37
CA LEU A 114 9.81 3.07 24.02
C LEU A 114 10.59 1.82 23.58
N GLU A 115 11.51 1.35 24.41
CA GLU A 115 12.32 0.16 24.09
C GLU A 115 11.44 -1.10 23.97
N SER A 116 10.42 -1.26 24.81
CA SER A 116 9.45 -2.37 24.70
C SER A 116 8.72 -2.36 23.36
N ALA A 117 8.21 -1.19 22.97
CA ALA A 117 7.52 -1.00 21.67
C ALA A 117 8.45 -1.31 20.46
N LEU A 118 9.69 -0.81 20.51
CA LEU A 118 10.69 -1.08 19.48
C LEU A 118 11.02 -2.58 19.37
N GLN A 119 11.20 -3.26 20.49
CA GLN A 119 11.44 -4.71 20.51
C GLN A 119 10.24 -5.50 19.98
N ALA A 120 9.00 -5.06 20.26
CA ALA A 120 7.81 -5.69 19.71
C ALA A 120 7.78 -5.61 18.18
N LEU A 121 8.17 -4.47 17.61
CA LEU A 121 8.32 -4.28 16.17
C LEU A 121 9.48 -5.12 15.60
N ASP A 122 10.66 -5.10 16.23
CA ASP A 122 11.84 -5.81 15.74
C ASP A 122 11.61 -7.33 15.64
N ARG A 123 10.90 -7.93 16.61
CA ARG A 123 10.56 -9.37 16.61
C ARG A 123 9.75 -9.81 15.38
N GLY A 124 9.00 -8.94 14.74
CA GLY A 124 8.11 -9.31 13.64
C GLY A 124 8.44 -8.69 12.29
N ARG A 125 9.30 -7.66 12.24
CA ARG A 125 9.57 -6.84 11.04
C ARG A 125 10.05 -7.69 9.86
N GLU A 126 11.08 -8.50 10.04
CA GLU A 126 11.61 -9.31 8.95
C GLU A 126 10.60 -10.36 8.45
N ARG A 127 9.74 -10.90 9.31
CA ARG A 127 8.66 -11.80 8.89
C ARG A 127 7.64 -11.08 8.01
N LEU A 128 7.24 -9.85 8.38
CA LEU A 128 6.34 -9.03 7.56
C LEU A 128 7.01 -8.70 6.22
N LEU A 129 8.25 -8.24 6.23
CA LEU A 129 8.98 -7.87 5.03
C LEU A 129 9.16 -9.06 4.07
N LYS A 130 9.49 -10.25 4.59
CA LYS A 130 9.57 -11.47 3.78
C LYS A 130 8.25 -11.83 3.09
N ALA A 131 7.11 -11.51 3.70
CA ALA A 131 5.81 -11.75 3.10
C ALA A 131 5.41 -10.65 2.09
N LEU A 132 5.70 -9.39 2.43
CA LEU A 132 5.30 -8.21 1.67
C LEU A 132 6.16 -7.98 0.43
N LEU A 133 7.49 -8.12 0.57
CA LEU A 133 8.40 -7.82 -0.54
C LEU A 133 8.29 -8.89 -1.64
N PRO A 134 8.16 -8.49 -2.91
CA PRO A 134 8.10 -9.43 -4.02
C PRO A 134 9.44 -10.13 -4.20
N THR A 135 9.41 -11.30 -4.82
CA THR A 135 10.62 -12.03 -5.21
C THR A 135 11.06 -11.66 -6.62
N GLY A 136 12.36 -11.72 -6.88
CA GLY A 136 12.93 -11.42 -8.18
C GLY A 136 12.64 -9.99 -8.64
N ARG A 137 12.16 -9.83 -9.87
CA ARG A 137 11.76 -8.54 -10.44
C ARG A 137 10.29 -8.18 -10.20
N GLY A 138 9.63 -8.82 -9.23
CA GLY A 138 8.25 -8.49 -8.90
C GLY A 138 8.10 -7.02 -8.46
N LEU A 139 6.90 -6.48 -8.58
CA LEU A 139 6.56 -5.09 -8.29
C LEU A 139 5.75 -5.00 -6.99
N LEU A 140 6.11 -4.07 -6.13
CA LEU A 140 5.34 -3.68 -4.94
C LEU A 140 4.65 -2.34 -5.21
N ILE A 141 3.32 -2.31 -5.08
CA ILE A 141 2.50 -1.12 -5.30
C ILE A 141 1.81 -0.76 -3.99
N ALA A 142 2.10 0.42 -3.46
CA ALA A 142 1.28 1.01 -2.41
C ALA A 142 0.15 1.84 -3.03
N VAL A 143 -1.03 1.74 -2.42
CA VAL A 143 -2.24 2.42 -2.91
C VAL A 143 -2.82 3.23 -1.76
N PRO A 144 -2.19 4.36 -1.36
CA PRO A 144 -2.71 5.24 -0.32
C PRO A 144 -3.73 6.24 -0.85
N ASN A 145 -4.32 6.98 0.09
CA ASN A 145 -4.98 8.24 -0.19
C ASN A 145 -4.24 9.40 0.49
N ASN A 146 -4.12 10.52 -0.21
CA ASN A 146 -3.59 11.75 0.36
C ASN A 146 -4.70 12.75 0.72
N SER A 147 -4.30 13.79 1.46
CA SER A 147 -5.11 14.95 1.82
C SER A 147 -4.76 16.16 0.95
N ASP A 148 -5.49 17.27 1.15
CA ASP A 148 -5.22 18.54 0.48
C ASP A 148 -3.87 19.17 0.87
N GLU A 149 -3.27 18.71 1.97
CA GLU A 149 -2.01 19.20 2.51
C GLU A 149 -0.78 18.50 1.91
N TYR A 150 -0.97 17.43 1.10
CA TYR A 150 0.14 16.64 0.54
C TYR A 150 -0.01 16.49 -0.98
N SER A 151 1.04 16.80 -1.69
CA SER A 151 1.08 16.83 -3.15
C SER A 151 2.45 16.42 -3.70
N VAL A 152 2.55 16.29 -5.01
CA VAL A 152 3.84 16.04 -5.68
C VAL A 152 4.87 17.15 -5.42
N ALA A 153 4.42 18.37 -5.09
CA ALA A 153 5.34 19.48 -4.78
C ALA A 153 6.18 19.21 -3.51
N ASP A 154 5.61 18.47 -2.54
CA ASP A 154 6.32 18.10 -1.31
C ASP A 154 7.43 17.08 -1.59
N GLU A 155 7.25 16.24 -2.61
CA GLU A 155 8.20 15.21 -3.00
C GLU A 155 9.32 15.70 -3.94
N GLN A 156 9.09 16.76 -4.71
CA GLN A 156 10.05 17.26 -5.67
C GLN A 156 11.45 17.56 -5.07
N PRO A 157 11.57 18.26 -3.93
CA PRO A 157 12.89 18.63 -3.37
C PRO A 157 13.71 17.42 -2.93
N ILE A 158 13.06 16.31 -2.58
CA ILE A 158 13.66 15.11 -2.04
C ILE A 158 13.69 13.95 -3.05
N SER A 159 13.48 14.24 -4.34
CA SER A 159 13.52 13.27 -5.43
C SER A 159 14.76 13.40 -6.31
N ASP A 160 15.19 12.29 -6.90
CA ASP A 160 16.32 12.23 -7.85
C ASP A 160 15.92 12.76 -9.22
N ALA A 161 14.67 12.52 -9.65
CA ALA A 161 14.09 12.99 -10.90
C ALA A 161 12.58 13.26 -10.75
N VAL A 162 12.08 14.15 -11.60
CA VAL A 162 10.68 14.61 -11.57
C VAL A 162 10.16 14.76 -12.99
N SER A 163 8.94 14.29 -13.25
CA SER A 163 8.18 14.56 -14.48
C SER A 163 6.75 15.02 -14.11
N LEU A 164 6.44 16.27 -14.38
CA LEU A 164 5.12 16.86 -14.11
C LEU A 164 4.37 17.06 -15.43
N ARG A 165 3.43 16.18 -15.71
CA ARG A 165 2.62 16.21 -16.94
C ARG A 165 1.22 16.78 -16.70
N GLU A 166 0.75 16.74 -15.46
CA GLU A 166 -0.57 17.21 -15.05
C GLU A 166 -0.44 18.16 -13.84
N PRO A 167 0.14 19.38 -14.03
CA PRO A 167 0.40 20.31 -12.92
C PRO A 167 -0.89 20.83 -12.27
N GLY A 168 -2.02 20.78 -12.97
CA GLY A 168 -3.35 21.11 -12.42
C GLY A 168 -3.92 20.07 -11.46
N ASN A 169 -3.30 18.89 -11.36
CA ASN A 169 -3.70 17.81 -10.46
C ASN A 169 -2.52 17.31 -9.61
N PRO A 170 -1.98 18.15 -8.72
CA PRO A 170 -0.76 17.84 -7.98
C PRO A 170 -0.92 16.73 -6.93
N HIS A 171 -2.16 16.38 -6.58
CA HIS A 171 -2.47 15.32 -5.62
C HIS A 171 -2.62 13.93 -6.26
N ALA A 172 -2.55 13.84 -7.60
CA ALA A 172 -2.54 12.56 -8.31
C ALA A 172 -1.16 12.36 -8.96
N PHE A 173 -0.35 11.47 -8.36
CA PHE A 173 1.00 11.24 -8.83
C PHE A 173 1.52 9.86 -8.45
N PHE A 174 2.58 9.46 -9.12
CA PHE A 174 3.36 8.28 -8.77
C PHE A 174 4.69 8.68 -8.12
N LEU A 175 5.11 7.93 -7.11
CA LEU A 175 6.47 7.92 -6.61
C LEU A 175 7.04 6.53 -6.85
N CYS A 176 8.17 6.41 -7.53
CA CYS A 176 8.80 5.13 -7.80
C CYS A 176 10.27 5.10 -7.36
N THR A 177 10.80 3.89 -7.15
CA THR A 177 12.18 3.67 -6.71
C THR A 177 13.09 3.11 -7.80
N ASP A 178 12.52 2.63 -8.90
CA ASP A 178 13.28 2.06 -10.03
C ASP A 178 13.35 3.04 -11.20
N PRO A 179 14.55 3.37 -11.72
CA PRO A 179 14.69 4.32 -12.83
C PRO A 179 14.04 3.87 -14.14
N ALA A 180 13.95 2.56 -14.40
CA ALA A 180 13.30 2.06 -15.61
C ALA A 180 11.77 2.22 -15.51
N ASP A 181 11.19 1.96 -14.33
CA ASP A 181 9.78 2.22 -14.06
C ASP A 181 9.48 3.72 -14.16
N PHE A 182 10.35 4.58 -13.61
CA PHE A 182 10.24 6.03 -13.76
C PHE A 182 10.20 6.46 -15.23
N ALA A 183 11.12 5.95 -16.04
CA ALA A 183 11.20 6.31 -17.46
C ALA A 183 9.88 5.97 -18.20
N LEU A 184 9.31 4.79 -17.94
CA LEU A 184 8.04 4.39 -18.53
C LEU A 184 6.87 5.25 -18.05
N ILE A 185 6.79 5.56 -16.75
CA ILE A 185 5.72 6.38 -16.19
C ILE A 185 5.84 7.83 -16.66
N ALA A 186 7.05 8.37 -16.82
CA ALA A 186 7.30 9.74 -17.24
C ALA A 186 6.88 10.03 -18.71
N GLU A 187 6.71 8.99 -19.53
CA GLU A 187 6.17 9.10 -20.89
C GLU A 187 4.63 9.26 -20.90
N SER A 188 3.97 9.03 -19.78
CA SER A 188 2.52 9.16 -19.64
C SER A 188 2.05 10.60 -19.41
N ALA A 189 0.73 10.77 -19.24
CA ALA A 189 0.13 12.02 -18.83
C ALA A 189 0.18 12.27 -17.31
N TYR A 190 0.72 11.37 -16.52
CA TYR A 190 0.71 11.46 -15.05
C TYR A 190 1.96 12.15 -14.49
N ASN A 191 1.79 12.74 -13.30
CA ASN A 191 2.92 13.22 -12.52
C ASN A 191 3.67 12.04 -11.90
N VAL A 192 5.00 12.07 -11.94
CA VAL A 192 5.84 11.05 -11.30
C VAL A 192 7.12 11.62 -10.75
N VAL A 193 7.57 11.08 -9.63
CA VAL A 193 8.88 11.36 -9.04
C VAL A 193 9.66 10.06 -8.84
N LEU A 194 10.99 10.14 -8.95
CA LEU A 194 11.92 9.05 -8.67
C LEU A 194 12.62 9.31 -7.34
N GLN A 195 12.54 8.33 -6.43
CA GLN A 195 13.25 8.33 -5.15
C GLN A 195 14.11 7.07 -5.01
N GLN A 196 15.20 7.01 -5.73
CA GLN A 196 16.14 5.90 -5.67
C GLN A 196 17.21 6.14 -4.60
N LYS A 197 17.87 7.31 -4.65
CA LYS A 197 18.95 7.70 -3.75
C LYS A 197 18.51 8.70 -2.69
N LYS A 198 17.54 9.55 -3.03
CA LYS A 198 16.95 10.54 -2.14
C LYS A 198 15.56 10.09 -1.68
N PRO A 199 15.13 10.53 -0.49
CA PRO A 199 15.95 11.16 0.55
C PRO A 199 16.99 10.18 1.12
N VAL A 200 18.08 10.69 1.68
CA VAL A 200 19.15 9.85 2.27
C VAL A 200 18.73 9.32 3.64
N GLU A 201 17.94 10.09 4.38
CA GLU A 201 17.49 9.73 5.73
C GLU A 201 16.50 8.56 5.70
N ASP A 202 16.67 7.65 6.65
CA ASP A 202 15.75 6.54 6.86
C ASP A 202 14.61 6.97 7.79
N ASP A 203 13.50 7.36 7.18
CA ASP A 203 12.28 7.77 7.88
C ASP A 203 11.37 6.60 8.28
N GLY A 204 11.78 5.36 7.99
CA GLY A 204 11.03 4.14 8.25
C GLY A 204 9.87 3.87 7.29
N SER A 205 9.73 4.66 6.22
CA SER A 205 8.70 4.44 5.20
C SER A 205 9.02 3.24 4.31
N LEU A 206 7.96 2.69 3.69
CA LEU A 206 8.13 1.58 2.76
C LEU A 206 8.88 1.99 1.50
N SER A 207 8.67 3.22 1.00
CA SER A 207 9.41 3.77 -0.14
C SER A 207 10.91 3.80 0.12
N ARG A 208 11.30 4.28 1.31
CA ARG A 208 12.73 4.33 1.70
C ARG A 208 13.34 2.95 1.85
N LEU A 209 12.62 2.03 2.50
CA LEU A 209 13.05 0.63 2.60
C LEU A 209 13.21 0.00 1.21
N ALA A 210 12.23 0.19 0.30
CA ALA A 210 12.27 -0.36 -1.05
C ALA A 210 13.47 0.17 -1.84
N ALA A 211 13.73 1.48 -1.80
CA ALA A 211 14.89 2.09 -2.42
C ALA A 211 16.21 1.52 -1.87
N ASN A 212 16.34 1.43 -0.55
CA ASN A 212 17.56 0.92 0.11
C ASN A 212 17.81 -0.57 -0.18
N ARG A 213 16.78 -1.36 -0.44
CA ARG A 213 16.87 -2.79 -0.78
C ARG A 213 16.86 -3.08 -2.29
N GLY A 214 16.78 -2.07 -3.14
CA GLY A 214 16.68 -2.24 -4.59
C GLY A 214 15.42 -2.97 -5.03
N VAL A 215 14.32 -2.81 -4.28
CA VAL A 215 13.01 -3.37 -4.60
C VAL A 215 12.27 -2.43 -5.53
N ARG A 216 11.72 -2.95 -6.63
CA ARG A 216 10.81 -2.19 -7.50
C ARG A 216 9.55 -1.82 -6.72
N TYR A 217 9.34 -0.54 -6.51
CA TYR A 217 8.23 0.00 -5.73
C TYR A 217 7.60 1.19 -6.43
N VAL A 218 6.28 1.23 -6.43
CA VAL A 218 5.50 2.39 -6.87
C VAL A 218 4.47 2.72 -5.80
N ASN A 219 4.45 3.99 -5.38
CA ASN A 219 3.39 4.56 -4.56
C ASN A 219 2.44 5.35 -5.46
N LEU A 220 1.15 5.00 -5.44
CA LEU A 220 0.11 5.63 -6.25
C LEU A 220 -0.71 6.56 -5.37
N GLU A 221 -0.37 7.84 -5.36
CA GLU A 221 -1.04 8.86 -4.56
C GLU A 221 -2.23 9.46 -5.29
N VAL A 222 -3.38 9.45 -4.65
CA VAL A 222 -4.59 10.12 -5.12
C VAL A 222 -5.36 10.68 -3.92
N ARG A 223 -5.95 11.86 -4.08
CA ARG A 223 -6.79 12.48 -3.04
C ARG A 223 -7.92 11.56 -2.60
N MET A 224 -8.14 11.48 -1.29
CA MET A 224 -9.26 10.72 -0.72
C MET A 224 -10.60 11.17 -1.35
N GLY A 225 -11.49 10.21 -1.62
CA GLY A 225 -12.78 10.44 -2.30
C GLY A 225 -12.71 10.35 -3.82
N ASN A 226 -11.53 10.39 -4.45
CA ASN A 226 -11.40 10.29 -5.91
C ASN A 226 -11.13 8.84 -6.37
N SER A 227 -12.11 7.96 -6.16
CA SER A 227 -12.03 6.54 -6.49
C SER A 227 -11.84 6.26 -7.98
N ASP A 228 -12.45 7.08 -8.85
CA ASP A 228 -12.37 6.88 -10.30
C ASP A 228 -10.95 7.13 -10.79
N ARG A 229 -10.33 8.23 -10.36
CA ARG A 229 -8.93 8.53 -10.69
C ARG A 229 -7.96 7.47 -10.16
N GLN A 230 -8.15 7.04 -8.93
CA GLN A 230 -7.30 6.02 -8.33
C GLN A 230 -7.43 4.67 -9.05
N THR A 231 -8.65 4.30 -9.46
CA THR A 231 -8.91 3.10 -10.26
C THR A 231 -8.28 3.18 -11.65
N GLU A 232 -8.42 4.32 -12.32
CA GLU A 232 -7.83 4.60 -13.64
C GLU A 232 -6.31 4.44 -13.57
N MET A 233 -5.66 5.15 -12.65
CA MET A 233 -4.20 5.14 -12.49
C MET A 233 -3.67 3.75 -12.13
N LEU A 234 -4.37 3.01 -11.25
CA LEU A 234 -3.94 1.67 -10.84
C LEU A 234 -4.03 0.67 -12.01
N ARG A 235 -5.11 0.69 -12.78
CA ARG A 235 -5.27 -0.16 -13.96
C ARG A 235 -4.25 0.18 -15.04
N TRP A 236 -4.01 1.46 -15.26
CA TRP A 236 -3.00 1.91 -16.21
C TRP A 236 -1.61 1.43 -15.79
N LEU A 237 -1.22 1.61 -14.52
CA LEU A 237 0.06 1.16 -13.98
C LEU A 237 0.25 -0.36 -14.18
N ASP A 238 -0.78 -1.15 -13.91
CA ASP A 238 -0.75 -2.60 -14.12
C ASP A 238 -0.61 -3.01 -15.58
N SER A 239 -1.06 -2.17 -16.51
CA SER A 239 -0.96 -2.44 -17.94
C SER A 239 0.42 -2.19 -18.52
N ILE A 240 1.21 -1.29 -17.91
CA ILE A 240 2.52 -0.88 -18.44
C ILE A 240 3.71 -1.49 -17.71
N LEU A 241 3.57 -1.79 -16.43
CA LEU A 241 4.64 -2.39 -15.64
C LEU A 241 4.41 -3.90 -15.51
N PRO A 242 5.35 -4.75 -15.95
CA PRO A 242 5.26 -6.21 -15.85
C PRO A 242 5.49 -6.74 -14.43
#